data_83bf4616b594739e8d8478dfe0c8d010
#
_entry.id   83bf4616b594739e8d8478dfe0c8d010
#
_cell.length_a   1.000
_cell.length_b   1.000
_cell.length_c   1.000
_cell.angle_alpha   90.00
_cell.angle_beta   90.00
_cell.angle_gamma   90.00
#
_symmetry.space_group_name_H-M   'P 1'
#
loop_
_entity.id
_entity.type
_entity.pdbx_description
1 polymer ?
#
loop_
_entity_poly.entity_id
_entity_poly.type
_entity_poly.pdbx_seq_one_letter_code
_entity_poly.pdbx_strand_id
1 'polypeptide(L)'
;GVDFFITTPLFRSELVDLFEKINDFSEAVYEPEAAKGEVQFAGERILLVEDNELNLEVAASLLEMKGLTIESACNGLQALEKFCSTPVGYYDAVLMDIRMPVMDGLEAARNIRLFDKSDAQTIPIIAMTANAFDEDVEKSHAAGMNAHLAKPIDPEKLFAVLQEFI
;
A
#
# COMPACT_ATOMS: atom_id res chain seq x y z
N GLY A 1 19.57 -21.60 -34.91
CA GLY A 1 18.89 -20.64 -34.11
C GLY A 1 17.39 -20.86 -34.20
N VAL A 2 16.78 -21.12 -33.09
CA VAL A 2 15.32 -21.21 -33.06
C VAL A 2 14.81 -19.83 -32.71
N ASP A 3 14.32 -19.14 -33.71
CA ASP A 3 13.62 -17.89 -33.51
C ASP A 3 12.22 -18.21 -33.01
N PHE A 4 12.01 -18.03 -31.76
CA PHE A 4 10.66 -18.02 -31.19
C PHE A 4 10.00 -16.70 -31.57
N PHE A 5 9.30 -16.71 -32.71
CA PHE A 5 8.37 -15.64 -32.98
C PHE A 5 7.16 -15.83 -32.10
N ILE A 6 7.09 -15.06 -31.07
CA ILE A 6 5.84 -14.86 -30.33
C ILE A 6 4.99 -13.96 -31.22
N THR A 7 4.23 -14.57 -32.07
CA THR A 7 3.23 -13.83 -32.84
C THR A 7 2.05 -13.59 -31.94
N THR A 8 1.82 -12.35 -31.60
CA THR A 8 0.51 -11.92 -31.14
C THR A 8 -0.51 -12.17 -32.26
N PRO A 9 -1.61 -12.87 -32.06
CA PRO A 9 -2.54 -12.82 -30.94
C PRO A 9 -2.65 -14.17 -30.21
N LEU A 10 -1.79 -14.35 -29.36
CA LEU A 10 -1.63 -15.50 -28.63
C LEU A 10 -2.44 -15.47 -27.45
N PHE A 11 -3.24 -15.69 -26.99
CA PHE A 11 -3.50 -15.63 -25.58
C PHE A 11 -4.94 -15.70 -25.11
N ARG A 12 -5.89 -15.77 -26.04
CA ARG A 12 -7.23 -16.04 -25.54
C ARG A 12 -7.40 -17.51 -25.11
N SER A 13 -6.78 -18.42 -25.84
CA SER A 13 -6.85 -19.86 -25.49
C SER A 13 -5.87 -20.24 -24.40
N GLU A 14 -4.64 -19.69 -24.41
CA GLU A 14 -3.65 -20.00 -23.38
C GLU A 14 -3.95 -19.32 -22.03
N LEU A 15 -4.55 -18.13 -22.05
CA LEU A 15 -5.07 -17.51 -20.83
C LEU A 15 -6.24 -18.26 -20.24
N VAL A 16 -7.14 -18.77 -21.08
CA VAL A 16 -8.26 -19.61 -20.63
C VAL A 16 -7.73 -20.92 -20.07
N ASP A 17 -6.78 -21.58 -20.74
CA ASP A 17 -6.12 -22.78 -20.25
C ASP A 17 -5.33 -22.55 -18.96
N LEU A 18 -4.73 -21.38 -18.82
CA LEU A 18 -4.04 -20.97 -17.60
C LEU A 18 -5.02 -20.71 -16.45
N PHE A 19 -6.14 -20.05 -16.75
CA PHE A 19 -7.21 -19.83 -15.79
C PHE A 19 -7.91 -21.13 -15.36
N GLU A 20 -8.12 -22.06 -16.29
CA GLU A 20 -8.66 -23.38 -15.96
C GLU A 20 -7.68 -24.21 -15.12
N LYS A 21 -6.39 -24.16 -15.43
CA LYS A 21 -5.36 -24.82 -14.62
C LYS A 21 -5.18 -24.18 -13.22
N ILE A 22 -5.37 -22.88 -13.10
CA ILE A 22 -5.35 -22.19 -11.81
C ILE A 22 -6.60 -22.54 -11.01
N ASN A 23 -7.76 -22.67 -11.65
CA ASN A 23 -8.99 -23.12 -11.00
C ASN A 23 -8.92 -24.61 -10.56
N ASP A 24 -8.37 -25.49 -11.39
CA ASP A 24 -8.14 -26.88 -11.01
C ASP A 24 -7.11 -27.02 -9.88
N PHE A 25 -6.15 -26.09 -9.79
CA PHE A 25 -5.19 -26.06 -8.69
C PHE A 25 -5.80 -25.50 -7.40
N SER A 26 -6.86 -24.70 -7.50
CA SER A 26 -7.55 -24.14 -6.34
C SER A 26 -8.49 -25.14 -5.68
N GLU A 27 -8.97 -26.16 -6.39
CA GLU A 27 -9.79 -27.22 -5.80
C GLU A 27 -8.97 -28.32 -5.09
N ALA A 28 -7.67 -28.43 -5.41
CA ALA A 28 -6.86 -29.56 -4.92
C ALA A 28 -6.01 -29.27 -3.67
N VAL A 29 -5.89 -28.05 -3.20
CA VAL A 29 -4.99 -27.68 -2.09
C VAL A 29 -5.61 -26.67 -1.11
N TYR A 30 -6.90 -26.45 -1.13
CA TYR A 30 -7.54 -25.68 -0.08
C TYR A 30 -8.10 -26.60 0.99
N GLU A 31 -7.20 -27.19 1.81
CA GLU A 31 -7.58 -27.41 3.20
C GLU A 31 -7.57 -26.03 3.86
N PRO A 32 -8.68 -25.57 4.42
CA PRO A 32 -8.67 -24.38 5.23
C PRO A 32 -7.81 -24.69 6.46
N GLU A 33 -6.53 -24.35 6.43
CA GLU A 33 -5.83 -24.14 7.68
C GLU A 33 -6.68 -23.17 8.49
N ALA A 34 -7.03 -23.61 9.68
CA ALA A 34 -7.93 -22.99 10.63
C ALA A 34 -7.91 -21.48 10.52
N ALA A 35 -9.06 -20.92 10.22
CA ALA A 35 -9.34 -19.51 10.08
C ALA A 35 -8.36 -18.64 10.86
N LYS A 36 -7.34 -18.10 10.22
CA LYS A 36 -6.79 -16.83 10.61
C LYS A 36 -7.96 -15.88 10.45
N GLY A 37 -8.53 -15.44 11.57
CA GLY A 37 -9.72 -14.62 11.58
C GLY A 37 -9.61 -13.55 10.51
N GLU A 38 -10.62 -13.41 9.72
CA GLU A 38 -10.66 -12.45 8.63
C GLU A 38 -10.27 -11.09 9.21
N VAL A 39 -9.20 -10.49 8.69
CA VAL A 39 -8.73 -9.19 9.18
C VAL A 39 -9.84 -8.18 8.97
N GLN A 40 -10.32 -7.63 10.07
CA GLN A 40 -11.36 -6.62 10.08
C GLN A 40 -10.89 -5.48 10.99
N PHE A 41 -11.04 -4.27 10.51
CA PHE A 41 -10.74 -3.06 11.27
C PHE A 41 -12.03 -2.41 11.77
N ALA A 42 -11.93 -1.53 12.76
CA ALA A 42 -13.07 -0.95 13.45
C ALA A 42 -13.36 0.51 13.05
N GLY A 43 -12.88 0.93 11.88
CA GLY A 43 -13.08 2.28 11.36
C GLY A 43 -11.86 3.19 11.54
N GLU A 44 -10.69 2.62 11.81
CA GLU A 44 -9.43 3.35 11.88
C GLU A 44 -9.24 4.17 10.59
N ARG A 45 -8.68 5.36 10.73
CA ARG A 45 -8.55 6.31 9.63
C ARG A 45 -7.13 6.31 9.07
N ILE A 46 -7.05 6.05 7.78
CA ILE A 46 -5.79 6.00 7.02
C ILE A 46 -5.71 7.20 6.08
N LEU A 47 -4.59 7.92 6.12
CA LEU A 47 -4.22 8.88 5.08
C LEU A 47 -3.48 8.12 3.98
N LEU A 48 -4.14 7.96 2.84
CA LEU A 48 -3.60 7.25 1.68
C LEU A 48 -3.06 8.26 0.67
N VAL A 49 -1.76 8.21 0.40
CA VAL A 49 -1.07 9.17 -0.47
C VAL A 49 -0.51 8.46 -1.69
N GLU A 50 -1.09 8.74 -2.84
CA GLU A 50 -0.76 8.14 -4.13
C GLU A 50 -1.08 9.15 -5.24
N ASP A 51 -0.16 9.38 -6.16
CA ASP A 51 -0.34 10.32 -7.27
C ASP A 51 -1.09 9.72 -8.46
N ASN A 52 -1.10 8.41 -8.59
CA ASN A 52 -1.84 7.71 -9.62
C ASN A 52 -3.28 7.44 -9.16
N GLU A 53 -4.23 8.06 -9.82
CA GLU A 53 -5.66 8.00 -9.47
C GLU A 53 -6.21 6.56 -9.46
N LEU A 54 -5.80 5.73 -10.41
CA LEU A 54 -6.23 4.32 -10.48
C LEU A 54 -5.67 3.51 -9.32
N ASN A 55 -4.38 3.68 -8.99
CA ASN A 55 -3.77 3.02 -7.85
C ASN A 55 -4.41 3.45 -6.54
N LEU A 56 -4.72 4.74 -6.42
CA LEU A 56 -5.42 5.31 -5.27
C LEU A 56 -6.79 4.66 -5.08
N GLU A 57 -7.58 4.58 -6.13
CA GLU A 57 -8.93 4.01 -6.10
C GLU A 57 -8.90 2.52 -5.73
N VAL A 58 -7.99 1.75 -6.32
CA VAL A 58 -7.83 0.33 -6.00
C VAL A 58 -7.42 0.10 -4.55
N ALA A 59 -6.43 0.83 -4.08
CA ALA A 59 -5.96 0.71 -2.69
C ALA A 59 -7.03 1.17 -1.69
N ALA A 60 -7.71 2.28 -1.95
CA ALA A 60 -8.80 2.75 -1.11
C ALA A 60 -9.94 1.72 -1.00
N SER A 61 -10.37 1.15 -2.13
CA SER A 61 -11.41 0.14 -2.16
C SER A 61 -11.05 -1.11 -1.34
N LEU A 62 -9.80 -1.58 -1.46
CA LEU A 62 -9.31 -2.73 -0.68
C LEU A 62 -9.34 -2.45 0.83
N LEU A 63 -8.93 -1.27 1.24
CA LEU A 63 -8.87 -0.87 2.64
C LEU A 63 -10.28 -0.66 3.24
N GLU A 64 -11.16 -0.02 2.50
CA GLU A 64 -12.55 0.22 2.91
C GLU A 64 -13.34 -1.07 3.06
N MET A 65 -13.10 -2.06 2.20
CA MET A 65 -13.70 -3.40 2.32
C MET A 65 -13.37 -4.11 3.65
N LYS A 66 -12.27 -3.73 4.29
CA LYS A 66 -11.83 -4.25 5.59
C LYS A 66 -12.23 -3.38 6.78
N GLY A 67 -13.05 -2.36 6.56
CA GLY A 67 -13.60 -1.53 7.62
C GLY A 67 -12.77 -0.28 7.96
N LEU A 68 -11.76 0.04 7.15
CA LEU A 68 -10.96 1.26 7.32
C LEU A 68 -11.67 2.47 6.71
N THR A 69 -11.43 3.64 7.26
CA THR A 69 -11.85 4.93 6.70
C THR A 69 -10.67 5.55 5.97
N ILE A 70 -10.85 5.90 4.70
CA ILE A 70 -9.77 6.40 3.85
C ILE A 70 -9.95 7.87 3.55
N GLU A 71 -8.89 8.62 3.76
CA GLU A 71 -8.74 9.98 3.26
C GLU A 71 -7.52 10.04 2.34
N SER A 72 -7.70 10.59 1.15
CA SER A 72 -6.68 10.54 0.09
C SER A 72 -5.94 11.87 -0.08
N ALA A 73 -4.68 11.77 -0.50
CA ALA A 73 -3.88 12.88 -1.00
C ALA A 73 -3.13 12.46 -2.27
N CYS A 74 -2.94 13.36 -3.21
CA CYS A 74 -2.32 13.04 -4.49
C CYS A 74 -0.82 13.40 -4.58
N ASN A 75 -0.25 13.96 -3.53
CA ASN A 75 1.19 14.23 -3.39
C ASN A 75 1.56 14.45 -1.92
N GLY A 76 2.87 14.52 -1.66
CA GLY A 76 3.38 14.69 -0.30
C GLY A 76 3.00 16.01 0.35
N LEU A 77 2.85 17.07 -0.43
CA LEU A 77 2.45 18.38 0.09
C LEU A 77 1.01 18.35 0.61
N GLN A 78 0.08 17.80 -0.15
CA GLN A 78 -1.31 17.63 0.30
C GLN A 78 -1.40 16.72 1.53
N ALA A 79 -0.59 15.66 1.58
CA ALA A 79 -0.53 14.79 2.74
C ALA A 79 -0.08 15.56 4.00
N LEU A 80 0.96 16.36 3.87
CA LEU A 80 1.46 17.19 4.95
C LEU A 80 0.43 18.22 5.41
N GLU A 81 -0.21 18.93 4.49
CA GLU A 81 -1.26 19.92 4.78
C GLU A 81 -2.44 19.28 5.52
N LYS A 82 -2.90 18.12 5.07
CA LYS A 82 -3.97 17.38 5.73
C LYS A 82 -3.58 16.94 7.13
N PHE A 83 -2.39 16.35 7.28
CA PHE A 83 -1.90 15.94 8.59
C PHE A 83 -1.77 17.12 9.56
N CYS A 84 -1.23 18.24 9.11
CA CYS A 84 -1.04 19.42 9.94
C CYS A 84 -2.36 20.10 10.34
N SER A 85 -3.37 20.06 9.48
CA SER A 85 -4.68 20.72 9.70
C SER A 85 -5.66 19.92 10.55
N THR A 86 -5.37 18.64 10.79
CA THR A 86 -6.24 17.76 11.57
C THR A 86 -5.83 17.68 13.03
N PRO A 87 -6.76 17.34 13.96
CA PRO A 87 -6.42 17.14 15.37
C PRO A 87 -5.42 16.00 15.58
N VAL A 88 -4.79 15.98 16.75
CA VAL A 88 -3.98 14.85 17.22
C VAL A 88 -4.82 13.58 17.25
N GLY A 89 -4.28 12.47 16.74
CA GLY A 89 -4.98 11.18 16.69
C GLY A 89 -6.09 11.10 15.64
N TYR A 90 -6.14 12.04 14.70
CA TYR A 90 -7.13 12.00 13.62
C TYR A 90 -6.87 10.88 12.61
N TYR A 91 -5.61 10.63 12.29
CA TYR A 91 -5.17 9.48 11.49
C TYR A 91 -4.51 8.43 12.37
N ASP A 92 -4.77 7.17 12.09
CA ASP A 92 -4.16 6.02 12.76
C ASP A 92 -2.88 5.56 12.06
N ALA A 93 -2.80 5.76 10.74
CA ALA A 93 -1.59 5.52 9.94
C ALA A 93 -1.59 6.33 8.64
N VAL A 94 -0.43 6.42 8.02
CA VAL A 94 -0.22 7.01 6.70
C VAL A 94 0.35 5.95 5.77
N LEU A 95 -0.29 5.72 4.63
CA LEU A 95 0.25 4.95 3.51
C LEU A 95 0.77 5.95 2.49
N MET A 96 2.09 5.96 2.27
CA MET A 96 2.78 7.00 1.53
C MET A 96 3.55 6.43 0.35
N ASP A 97 3.13 6.76 -0.88
CA ASP A 97 3.96 6.53 -2.05
C ASP A 97 5.25 7.35 -1.95
N ILE A 98 6.39 6.74 -2.28
CA ILE A 98 7.68 7.43 -2.23
C ILE A 98 7.83 8.38 -3.41
N ARG A 99 7.47 7.94 -4.61
CA ARG A 99 7.70 8.69 -5.85
C ARG A 99 6.45 9.43 -6.30
N MET A 100 6.41 10.71 -6.01
CA MET A 100 5.32 11.60 -6.40
C MET A 100 5.85 12.94 -6.86
N PRO A 101 5.12 13.66 -7.73
CA PRO A 101 5.46 15.02 -8.10
C PRO A 101 5.19 15.99 -6.95
N VAL A 102 5.69 17.22 -7.05
CA VAL A 102 5.56 18.34 -6.11
C VAL A 102 6.37 18.10 -4.84
N MET A 103 6.01 17.13 -4.03
CA MET A 103 6.75 16.68 -2.85
C MET A 103 6.69 15.16 -2.81
N ASP A 104 7.85 14.52 -2.77
CA ASP A 104 7.93 13.06 -2.67
C ASP A 104 7.59 12.55 -1.25
N GLY A 105 7.38 11.24 -1.13
CA GLY A 105 6.98 10.66 0.14
C GLY A 105 8.05 10.72 1.22
N LEU A 106 9.34 10.69 0.85
CA LEU A 106 10.45 10.81 1.82
C LEU A 106 10.49 12.21 2.44
N GLU A 107 10.36 13.22 1.62
CA GLU A 107 10.31 14.62 2.06
C GLU A 107 9.06 14.87 2.93
N ALA A 108 7.90 14.37 2.51
CA ALA A 108 6.67 14.47 3.27
C ALA A 108 6.79 13.80 4.65
N ALA A 109 7.36 12.61 4.73
CA ALA A 109 7.57 11.91 5.99
C ALA A 109 8.50 12.68 6.93
N ARG A 110 9.62 13.23 6.43
CA ARG A 110 10.51 14.07 7.23
C ARG A 110 9.79 15.29 7.78
N ASN A 111 9.02 15.97 6.95
CA ASN A 111 8.27 17.16 7.35
C ASN A 111 7.17 16.83 8.36
N ILE A 112 6.49 15.71 8.22
CA ILE A 112 5.54 15.22 9.23
C ILE A 112 6.26 15.01 10.57
N ARG A 113 7.42 14.34 10.57
CA ARG A 113 8.19 14.05 11.78
C ARG A 113 8.72 15.31 12.48
N LEU A 114 8.98 16.37 11.73
CA LEU A 114 9.47 17.65 12.23
C LEU A 114 8.34 18.59 12.67
N PHE A 115 7.10 18.28 12.34
CA PHE A 115 5.97 19.11 12.69
C PHE A 115 5.68 19.08 14.19
N ASP A 116 5.37 20.25 14.75
CA ASP A 116 5.08 20.39 16.18
C ASP A 116 3.64 19.93 16.51
N LYS A 117 3.47 18.62 16.52
CA LYS A 117 2.23 17.94 16.86
C LYS A 117 2.57 16.64 17.60
N SER A 118 1.88 16.33 18.68
CA SER A 118 2.29 15.25 19.59
C SER A 118 2.30 13.86 18.93
N ASP A 119 1.44 13.61 17.95
CA ASP A 119 1.40 12.36 17.19
C ASP A 119 2.33 12.34 15.97
N ALA A 120 2.96 13.46 15.62
CA ALA A 120 3.87 13.55 14.48
C ALA A 120 5.08 12.60 14.59
N GLN A 121 5.54 12.35 15.81
CA GLN A 121 6.68 11.45 16.05
C GLN A 121 6.27 9.96 16.11
N THR A 122 5.02 9.67 16.34
CA THR A 122 4.54 8.31 16.66
C THR A 122 3.61 7.72 15.61
N ILE A 123 2.95 8.54 14.78
CA ILE A 123 2.06 8.02 13.73
C ILE A 123 2.80 7.05 12.81
N PRO A 124 2.27 5.84 12.59
CA PRO A 124 2.87 4.92 11.64
C PRO A 124 2.83 5.50 10.22
N ILE A 125 3.97 5.56 9.56
CA ILE A 125 4.10 5.91 8.15
C ILE A 125 4.66 4.70 7.42
N ILE A 126 3.89 4.16 6.49
CA ILE A 126 4.23 2.98 5.72
C ILE A 126 4.51 3.41 4.28
N ALA A 127 5.73 3.18 3.83
CA ALA A 127 6.14 3.51 2.48
C ALA A 127 5.55 2.53 1.46
N MET A 128 5.09 3.03 0.33
CA MET A 128 4.77 2.23 -0.86
C MET A 128 5.80 2.53 -1.93
N THR A 129 6.48 1.51 -2.45
CA THR A 129 7.57 1.70 -3.41
C THR A 129 7.50 0.73 -4.57
N ALA A 130 7.84 1.19 -5.77
CA ALA A 130 8.01 0.34 -6.94
C ALA A 130 9.24 -0.58 -6.84
N ASN A 131 10.22 -0.21 -5.99
CA ASN A 131 11.45 -0.97 -5.79
C ASN A 131 11.64 -1.24 -4.29
N ALA A 132 11.63 -2.51 -3.90
CA ALA A 132 11.94 -2.94 -2.55
C ALA A 132 13.43 -3.28 -2.37
N PHE A 133 14.33 -2.52 -3.03
CA PHE A 133 15.77 -2.67 -2.84
C PHE A 133 16.23 -2.06 -1.52
N ASP A 134 17.30 -2.59 -0.96
CA ASP A 134 17.83 -2.19 0.34
C ASP A 134 18.07 -0.67 0.46
N GLU A 135 18.51 -0.01 -0.61
CA GLU A 135 18.72 1.44 -0.61
C GLU A 135 17.44 2.25 -0.40
N ASP A 136 16.31 1.84 -1.00
CA ASP A 136 15.03 2.53 -0.84
C ASP A 136 14.44 2.27 0.56
N VAL A 137 14.67 1.09 1.11
CA VAL A 137 14.31 0.74 2.49
C VAL A 137 15.09 1.59 3.49
N GLU A 138 16.41 1.73 3.31
CA GLU A 138 17.26 2.57 4.17
C GLU A 138 16.84 4.05 4.12
N LYS A 139 16.54 4.56 2.92
CA LYS A 139 16.08 5.94 2.74
C LYS A 139 14.73 6.19 3.41
N SER A 140 13.79 5.27 3.28
CA SER A 140 12.48 5.39 3.91
C SER A 140 12.60 5.34 5.44
N HIS A 141 13.41 4.46 5.97
CA HIS A 141 13.68 4.39 7.40
C HIS A 141 14.36 5.67 7.92
N ALA A 142 15.37 6.18 7.21
CA ALA A 142 16.04 7.44 7.54
C ALA A 142 15.10 8.66 7.48
N ALA A 143 14.06 8.62 6.65
CA ALA A 143 13.01 9.63 6.59
C ALA A 143 11.99 9.53 7.73
N GLY A 144 12.07 8.50 8.59
CA GLY A 144 11.19 8.29 9.72
C GLY A 144 9.96 7.43 9.40
N MET A 145 9.97 6.69 8.30
CA MET A 145 8.94 5.71 7.97
C MET A 145 9.13 4.42 8.78
N ASN A 146 8.04 3.75 9.13
CA ASN A 146 8.04 2.60 10.03
C ASN A 146 8.11 1.26 9.31
N ALA A 147 7.58 1.20 8.10
CA ALA A 147 7.56 0.00 7.26
C ALA A 147 7.51 0.37 5.78
N HIS A 148 7.67 -0.63 4.91
CA HIS A 148 7.54 -0.45 3.48
C HIS A 148 6.80 -1.61 2.83
N LEU A 149 6.11 -1.32 1.74
CA LEU A 149 5.40 -2.27 0.89
C LEU A 149 5.84 -2.09 -0.55
N ALA A 150 6.15 -3.19 -1.22
CA ALA A 150 6.47 -3.18 -2.64
C ALA A 150 5.19 -3.09 -3.48
N LYS A 151 5.23 -2.31 -4.55
CA LYS A 151 4.17 -2.30 -5.58
C LYS A 151 4.43 -3.42 -6.61
N PRO A 152 3.41 -4.09 -7.13
CA PRO A 152 1.99 -3.94 -6.82
C PRO A 152 1.64 -4.37 -5.39
N ILE A 153 0.72 -3.66 -4.77
CA ILE A 153 0.36 -3.91 -3.37
C ILE A 153 -0.31 -5.28 -3.24
N ASP A 154 0.31 -6.14 -2.43
CA ASP A 154 -0.27 -7.41 -2.02
C ASP A 154 -1.22 -7.15 -0.84
N PRO A 155 -2.53 -7.46 -0.98
CA PRO A 155 -3.50 -7.20 0.08
C PRO A 155 -3.17 -7.90 1.40
N GLU A 156 -2.66 -9.12 1.37
CA GLU A 156 -2.30 -9.86 2.59
C GLU A 156 -1.17 -9.18 3.35
N LYS A 157 -0.14 -8.74 2.64
CA LYS A 157 0.98 -7.99 3.23
C LYS A 157 0.55 -6.64 3.75
N LEU A 158 -0.30 -5.92 3.01
CA LEU A 158 -0.85 -4.64 3.41
C LEU A 158 -1.60 -4.75 4.75
N PHE A 159 -2.50 -5.71 4.86
CA PHE A 159 -3.28 -5.90 6.08
C PHE A 159 -2.43 -6.42 7.24
N ALA A 160 -1.45 -7.29 6.99
CA ALA A 160 -0.52 -7.75 8.01
C ALA A 160 0.30 -6.60 8.61
N VAL A 161 0.81 -5.71 7.78
CA VAL A 161 1.55 -4.52 8.22
C VAL A 161 0.64 -3.56 8.98
N LEU A 162 -0.57 -3.30 8.49
CA LEU A 162 -1.52 -2.44 9.20
C LEU A 162 -1.89 -3.01 10.58
N GLN A 163 -2.13 -4.31 10.69
CA GLN A 163 -2.41 -4.96 11.97
C GLN A 163 -1.28 -4.86 12.99
N GLU A 164 -0.04 -4.73 12.52
CA GLU A 164 1.12 -4.58 13.39
C GLU A 164 1.16 -3.18 14.03
N PHE A 165 0.69 -2.16 13.31
CA PHE A 165 0.85 -0.75 13.70
C PHE A 165 -0.41 -0.08 14.26
N ILE A 166 -1.62 -0.61 13.94
CA ILE A 166 -2.89 0.03 14.35
C ILE A 166 -3.87 -0.89 15.08
#